data_be8c76896915e1592d526334150533a2
#
_entry.id   be8c76896915e1592d526334150533a2
#
_cell.length_a   1.000
_cell.length_b   1.000
_cell.length_c   1.000
_cell.angle_alpha   90.00
_cell.angle_beta   90.00
_cell.angle_gamma   90.00
#
_symmetry.space_group_name_H-M   'P 1'
#
loop_
_entity.id
_entity.type
_entity.pdbx_description
1 polymer ?
#
loop_
_entity_poly.entity_id
_entity_poly.type
_entity_poly.pdbx_seq_one_letter_code
_entity_poly.pdbx_strand_id
1 'polypeptide(L)'
;MGRFHRHDDGTVHSHQHEDGHQRAPGDHSGYDTGRQRLDVLESIFAENDVRADLNRSAFADNGIRALNLMSSPGSGKTTILAATIDEFAGDVAVGIIEGDIATDLDAVKLGGRGAQISLLNTAAGFGGECHLDAPMVNRAMQDLDLPELDLVIIENVGNLVCPAEFDVGEHAKAMVYSVTEGEDKPLKYPVMFRAVDVVLLNKIDLVPHLDVDLDAYVSNVAAVNPTAEVLPVSARTGVGMSAWFGWLRRFIEAN
;
A
#
# COMPACT_ATOMS: atom_id res chain seq x y z
N MET A 1 4.43 -32.48 -30.46
CA MET A 1 4.06 -31.60 -31.59
C MET A 1 5.34 -30.95 -32.09
N GLY A 2 5.78 -31.30 -33.32
CA GLY A 2 6.97 -30.73 -33.94
C GLY A 2 6.76 -29.26 -34.30
N ARG A 3 7.73 -28.40 -33.99
CA ARG A 3 7.75 -27.02 -34.44
C ARG A 3 8.40 -26.96 -35.84
N PHE A 4 7.72 -26.32 -36.80
CA PHE A 4 8.26 -26.06 -38.12
C PHE A 4 9.00 -24.73 -38.11
N HIS A 5 10.20 -24.70 -38.70
CA HIS A 5 10.97 -23.48 -38.95
C HIS A 5 11.11 -23.27 -40.44
N ARG A 6 11.00 -22.04 -40.91
CA ARG A 6 11.20 -21.62 -42.29
C ARG A 6 12.47 -20.76 -42.34
N HIS A 7 13.36 -21.09 -43.28
CA HIS A 7 14.56 -20.30 -43.56
C HIS A 7 14.29 -19.31 -44.67
N ASP A 8 15.11 -18.28 -44.75
CA ASP A 8 15.00 -17.21 -45.79
C ASP A 8 15.22 -17.72 -47.22
N ASP A 9 15.75 -18.94 -47.37
CA ASP A 9 15.91 -19.65 -48.68
C ASP A 9 14.64 -20.40 -49.11
N GLY A 10 13.57 -20.36 -48.33
CA GLY A 10 12.29 -21.00 -48.63
C GLY A 10 12.20 -22.47 -48.24
N THR A 11 13.25 -23.08 -47.69
CA THR A 11 13.21 -24.48 -47.24
C THR A 11 12.49 -24.61 -45.90
N VAL A 12 11.61 -25.65 -45.80
CA VAL A 12 10.88 -26.01 -44.60
C VAL A 12 11.26 -27.41 -44.21
N HIS A 13 11.78 -27.59 -42.97
CA HIS A 13 12.02 -28.92 -42.41
C HIS A 13 11.54 -29.01 -40.94
N SER A 14 11.21 -30.21 -40.53
CA SER A 14 10.85 -30.56 -39.19
C SER A 14 11.97 -31.32 -38.52
N HIS A 15 12.38 -30.92 -37.33
CA HIS A 15 13.23 -31.75 -36.49
C HIS A 15 12.35 -32.62 -35.59
N GLN A 16 12.46 -33.93 -35.75
CA GLN A 16 12.02 -34.88 -34.73
C GLN A 16 13.12 -34.90 -33.65
N HIS A 17 12.86 -34.34 -32.50
CA HIS A 17 13.68 -34.60 -31.33
C HIS A 17 13.38 -36.01 -30.87
N GLU A 18 14.32 -36.94 -31.05
CA GLU A 18 14.33 -38.18 -30.34
C GLU A 18 14.46 -37.86 -28.84
N ASP A 19 13.37 -38.01 -28.10
CA ASP A 19 13.33 -37.91 -26.65
C ASP A 19 14.09 -39.13 -26.06
N GLY A 20 15.41 -39.08 -26.09
CA GLY A 20 16.33 -40.06 -25.55
C GLY A 20 16.90 -39.72 -24.18
N HIS A 21 16.25 -38.85 -23.39
CA HIS A 21 16.56 -38.69 -21.98
C HIS A 21 15.59 -39.54 -21.15
N GLN A 22 15.97 -40.76 -20.86
CA GLN A 22 15.39 -41.55 -19.76
C GLN A 22 15.68 -40.74 -18.47
N ARG A 23 14.64 -40.03 -17.97
CA ARG A 23 14.67 -39.47 -16.61
C ARG A 23 14.77 -40.65 -15.65
N ALA A 24 15.82 -40.67 -14.84
CA ALA A 24 15.93 -41.59 -13.75
C ALA A 24 14.69 -41.46 -12.85
N PRO A 25 14.06 -42.60 -12.42
CA PRO A 25 12.93 -42.56 -11.50
C PRO A 25 13.46 -41.99 -10.18
N GLY A 26 13.02 -40.76 -9.82
CA GLY A 26 13.40 -40.11 -8.56
C GLY A 26 13.89 -38.66 -8.65
N ASP A 27 13.91 -38.03 -9.83
CA ASP A 27 14.20 -36.57 -9.91
C ASP A 27 12.98 -35.77 -9.44
N HIS A 28 12.93 -35.50 -8.12
CA HIS A 28 11.96 -34.64 -7.46
C HIS A 28 12.46 -33.17 -7.31
N SER A 29 13.49 -32.77 -8.05
CA SER A 29 14.12 -31.43 -7.95
C SER A 29 13.15 -30.28 -8.10
N GLY A 30 12.02 -30.48 -8.82
CA GLY A 30 10.96 -29.48 -8.95
C GLY A 30 10.06 -29.32 -7.71
N TYR A 31 10.00 -30.33 -6.83
CA TYR A 31 9.21 -30.29 -5.60
C TYR A 31 9.99 -29.68 -4.43
N ASP A 32 11.30 -29.93 -4.37
CA ASP A 32 12.17 -29.35 -3.34
C ASP A 32 12.30 -27.82 -3.48
N THR A 33 12.34 -27.32 -4.71
CA THR A 33 12.34 -25.86 -4.96
C THR A 33 11.05 -25.19 -4.52
N GLY A 34 9.90 -25.87 -4.57
CA GLY A 34 8.61 -25.35 -4.07
C GLY A 34 8.58 -25.22 -2.55
N ARG A 35 9.06 -26.25 -1.83
CA ARG A 35 9.15 -26.24 -0.35
C ARG A 35 10.15 -25.19 0.13
N GLN A 36 11.34 -25.15 -0.43
CA GLN A 36 12.35 -24.14 -0.08
C GLN A 36 11.85 -22.71 -0.31
N ARG A 37 11.06 -22.47 -1.36
CA ARG A 37 10.41 -21.15 -1.58
C ARG A 37 9.38 -20.83 -0.50
N LEU A 38 8.57 -21.79 -0.08
CA LEU A 38 7.60 -21.61 1.00
C LEU A 38 8.31 -21.33 2.33
N ASP A 39 9.34 -22.13 2.67
CA ASP A 39 10.11 -21.94 3.91
C ASP A 39 10.78 -20.55 3.95
N VAL A 40 11.30 -20.07 2.81
CA VAL A 40 11.90 -18.72 2.71
C VAL A 40 10.84 -17.63 2.86
N LEU A 41 9.67 -17.76 2.23
CA LEU A 41 8.58 -16.80 2.37
C LEU A 41 8.05 -16.77 3.80
N GLU A 42 7.82 -17.91 4.43
CA GLU A 42 7.41 -18.00 5.84
C GLU A 42 8.45 -17.34 6.78
N SER A 43 9.74 -17.50 6.48
CA SER A 43 10.81 -16.85 7.25
C SER A 43 10.78 -15.32 7.09
N ILE A 44 10.55 -14.83 5.87
CA ILE A 44 10.46 -13.38 5.58
C ILE A 44 9.27 -12.76 6.32
N PHE A 45 8.09 -13.39 6.27
CA PHE A 45 6.92 -12.91 7.00
C PHE A 45 7.14 -12.93 8.52
N ALA A 46 7.71 -14.01 9.06
CA ALA A 46 7.98 -14.12 10.49
C ALA A 46 9.00 -13.06 10.97
N GLU A 47 10.01 -12.73 10.18
CA GLU A 47 10.97 -11.65 10.49
C GLU A 47 10.29 -10.29 10.42
N ASN A 48 9.43 -10.07 9.43
CA ASN A 48 8.65 -8.85 9.30
C ASN A 48 7.74 -8.65 10.53
N ASP A 49 7.01 -9.70 10.96
CA ASP A 49 6.06 -9.62 12.08
C ASP A 49 6.78 -9.24 13.39
N VAL A 50 7.95 -9.82 13.65
CA VAL A 50 8.77 -9.45 14.81
C VAL A 50 9.17 -7.97 14.74
N ARG A 51 9.53 -7.45 13.57
CA ARG A 51 9.88 -6.04 13.39
C ARG A 51 8.66 -5.12 13.49
N ALA A 52 7.51 -5.54 12.97
CA ALA A 52 6.25 -4.82 13.12
C ALA A 52 5.86 -4.65 14.60
N ASP A 53 6.00 -5.70 15.41
CA ASP A 53 5.75 -5.62 16.84
C ASP A 53 6.71 -4.65 17.56
N LEU A 54 7.99 -4.61 17.15
CA LEU A 54 8.95 -3.65 17.70
C LEU A 54 8.59 -2.20 17.30
N ASN A 55 8.17 -1.97 16.06
CA ASN A 55 7.72 -0.66 15.60
C ASN A 55 6.47 -0.21 16.37
N ARG A 56 5.48 -1.11 16.52
CA ARG A 56 4.25 -0.84 17.27
C ARG A 56 4.55 -0.50 18.72
N SER A 57 5.46 -1.23 19.35
CA SER A 57 5.91 -0.94 20.73
C SER A 57 6.59 0.44 20.80
N ALA A 58 7.46 0.77 19.86
CA ALA A 58 8.12 2.07 19.85
C ALA A 58 7.13 3.23 19.64
N PHE A 59 6.09 3.09 18.83
CA PHE A 59 5.02 4.07 18.71
C PHE A 59 4.24 4.19 20.04
N ALA A 60 3.83 3.05 20.63
CA ALA A 60 3.08 3.03 21.88
C ALA A 60 3.87 3.63 23.05
N ASP A 61 5.16 3.34 23.19
CA ASP A 61 6.04 3.86 24.23
C ASP A 61 6.19 5.40 24.16
N ASN A 62 5.99 5.99 22.98
CA ASN A 62 5.98 7.44 22.77
C ASN A 62 4.57 8.05 22.74
N GLY A 63 3.52 7.25 22.94
CA GLY A 63 2.14 7.74 22.88
C GLY A 63 1.63 8.06 21.46
N ILE A 64 2.32 7.56 20.42
CA ILE A 64 2.02 7.85 19.02
C ILE A 64 0.97 6.88 18.49
N ARG A 65 0.02 7.39 17.70
CA ARG A 65 -0.81 6.55 16.83
C ARG A 65 -0.21 6.49 15.43
N ALA A 66 0.02 5.28 14.93
CA ALA A 66 0.56 5.05 13.60
C ALA A 66 -0.53 4.54 12.65
N LEU A 67 -0.64 5.18 11.48
CA LEU A 67 -1.60 4.87 10.43
C LEU A 67 -0.87 4.48 9.14
N ASN A 68 -1.21 3.34 8.55
CA ASN A 68 -0.72 2.94 7.23
C ASN A 68 -1.69 3.42 6.16
N LEU A 69 -1.25 4.35 5.30
CA LEU A 69 -2.05 4.93 4.22
C LEU A 69 -1.71 4.29 2.88
N MET A 70 -2.63 3.52 2.36
CA MET A 70 -2.48 2.73 1.14
C MET A 70 -3.35 3.25 0.00
N SER A 71 -2.98 2.97 -1.24
CA SER A 71 -3.81 3.32 -2.40
C SER A 71 -3.33 2.72 -3.71
N SER A 72 -4.12 2.89 -4.77
CA SER A 72 -3.62 2.86 -6.15
C SER A 72 -2.79 4.11 -6.47
N PRO A 73 -1.90 4.03 -7.47
CA PRO A 73 -1.25 5.21 -8.02
C PRO A 73 -2.27 6.25 -8.50
N GLY A 74 -2.00 7.52 -8.21
CA GLY A 74 -2.85 8.62 -8.68
C GLY A 74 -4.22 8.77 -8.00
N SER A 75 -4.53 8.04 -6.92
CA SER A 75 -5.77 8.18 -6.15
C SER A 75 -5.88 9.49 -5.35
N GLY A 76 -4.74 10.15 -5.08
CA GLY A 76 -4.68 11.45 -4.41
C GLY A 76 -4.13 11.42 -2.99
N LYS A 77 -3.34 10.40 -2.60
CA LYS A 77 -2.68 10.31 -1.29
C LYS A 77 -2.01 11.60 -0.85
N THR A 78 -1.04 12.08 -1.64
CA THR A 78 -0.25 13.29 -1.32
C THR A 78 -1.13 14.52 -1.10
N THR A 79 -2.26 14.65 -1.85
CA THR A 79 -3.20 15.77 -1.67
C THR A 79 -3.96 15.64 -0.34
N ILE A 80 -4.36 14.41 0.03
CA ILE A 80 -5.00 14.12 1.31
C ILE A 80 -4.02 14.39 2.46
N LEU A 81 -2.77 13.93 2.34
CA LEU A 81 -1.73 14.18 3.35
C LEU A 81 -1.48 15.68 3.54
N ALA A 82 -1.33 16.45 2.46
CA ALA A 82 -1.14 17.89 2.54
C ALA A 82 -2.31 18.57 3.28
N ALA A 83 -3.56 18.22 2.94
CA ALA A 83 -4.74 18.74 3.61
C ALA A 83 -4.82 18.30 5.08
N THR A 84 -4.36 17.10 5.41
CA THR A 84 -4.30 16.59 6.78
C THR A 84 -3.28 17.36 7.61
N ILE A 85 -2.07 17.57 7.09
CA ILE A 85 -1.04 18.35 7.78
C ILE A 85 -1.52 19.78 8.03
N ASP A 86 -2.14 20.43 7.02
CA ASP A 86 -2.65 21.79 7.14
C ASP A 86 -3.77 21.90 8.21
N GLU A 87 -4.67 20.91 8.29
CA GLU A 87 -5.75 20.88 9.29
C GLU A 87 -5.22 20.70 10.72
N PHE A 88 -4.20 19.87 10.90
CA PHE A 88 -3.65 19.55 12.22
C PHE A 88 -2.53 20.51 12.65
N ALA A 89 -2.14 21.46 11.80
CA ALA A 89 -1.05 22.40 12.10
C ALA A 89 -1.29 23.16 13.40
N GLY A 90 -0.37 22.99 14.36
CA GLY A 90 -0.42 23.65 15.68
C GLY A 90 -1.33 22.99 16.73
N ASP A 91 -1.98 21.87 16.39
CA ASP A 91 -2.88 21.13 17.28
C ASP A 91 -2.38 19.68 17.51
N VAL A 92 -1.94 19.00 16.46
CA VAL A 92 -1.41 17.64 16.48
C VAL A 92 -0.05 17.63 15.78
N ALA A 93 0.95 17.08 16.42
CA ALA A 93 2.28 16.93 15.84
C ALA A 93 2.31 15.70 14.93
N VAL A 94 2.48 15.93 13.62
CA VAL A 94 2.40 14.90 12.58
C VAL A 94 3.78 14.53 12.06
N GLY A 95 4.09 13.24 12.03
CA GLY A 95 5.20 12.63 11.28
C GLY A 95 4.71 11.90 10.04
N ILE A 96 5.45 12.01 8.93
CA ILE A 96 5.18 11.28 7.69
C ILE A 96 6.39 10.39 7.36
N ILE A 97 6.14 9.11 7.15
CA ILE A 97 7.10 8.19 6.52
C ILE A 97 6.62 7.98 5.09
N GLU A 98 7.35 8.51 4.13
CA GLU A 98 6.98 8.46 2.72
C GLU A 98 7.76 7.38 1.99
N GLY A 99 7.04 6.37 1.46
CA GLY A 99 7.58 5.22 0.75
C GLY A 99 7.34 5.21 -0.76
N ASP A 100 6.61 6.17 -1.31
CA ASP A 100 6.24 6.21 -2.74
C ASP A 100 7.17 7.16 -3.53
N ILE A 101 8.49 6.96 -3.38
CA ILE A 101 9.44 7.88 -4.01
C ILE A 101 9.84 7.39 -5.40
N ALA A 102 9.16 7.91 -6.40
CA ALA A 102 9.74 8.01 -7.74
C ALA A 102 10.42 9.38 -7.96
N THR A 103 10.07 10.41 -7.19
CA THR A 103 10.62 11.78 -7.32
C THR A 103 10.47 12.58 -6.02
N ASP A 104 11.38 13.52 -5.75
CA ASP A 104 11.30 14.48 -4.63
C ASP A 104 10.09 15.43 -4.69
N LEU A 105 9.23 15.30 -5.71
CA LEU A 105 8.12 16.23 -5.96
C LEU A 105 7.01 16.13 -4.89
N ASP A 106 6.76 14.97 -4.33
CA ASP A 106 5.74 14.80 -3.29
C ASP A 106 6.29 15.26 -1.94
N ALA A 107 7.56 14.99 -1.64
CA ALA A 107 8.24 15.57 -0.49
C ALA A 107 8.25 17.12 -0.51
N VAL A 108 8.42 17.72 -1.69
CA VAL A 108 8.34 19.19 -1.85
C VAL A 108 6.92 19.71 -1.55
N LYS A 109 5.87 19.00 -1.94
CA LYS A 109 4.48 19.37 -1.66
C LYS A 109 4.14 19.29 -0.16
N LEU A 110 4.71 18.34 0.55
CA LEU A 110 4.49 18.14 1.98
C LEU A 110 5.42 19.01 2.83
N GLY A 111 6.58 19.40 2.29
CA GLY A 111 7.58 20.19 3.00
C GLY A 111 7.08 21.58 3.43
N GLY A 112 7.59 22.05 4.59
CA GLY A 112 7.28 23.39 5.11
C GLY A 112 5.88 23.58 5.70
N ARG A 113 5.08 22.49 5.83
CA ARG A 113 3.72 22.52 6.40
C ARG A 113 3.70 22.24 7.92
N GLY A 114 4.85 21.97 8.53
CA GLY A 114 4.97 21.74 9.98
C GLY A 114 5.02 20.27 10.37
N ALA A 115 4.92 19.33 9.45
CA ALA A 115 5.15 17.90 9.72
C ALA A 115 6.63 17.55 9.65
N GLN A 116 7.07 16.57 10.45
CA GLN A 116 8.35 15.88 10.26
C GLN A 116 8.19 14.87 9.12
N ILE A 117 9.19 14.78 8.23
CA ILE A 117 9.11 13.89 7.05
C ILE A 117 10.37 13.07 6.96
N SER A 118 10.22 11.73 6.95
CA SER A 118 11.27 10.78 6.62
C SER A 118 10.97 10.15 5.25
N LEU A 119 11.98 10.13 4.38
CA LEU A 119 11.87 9.67 3.00
C LEU A 119 12.53 8.30 2.84
N LEU A 120 11.78 7.32 2.38
CA LEU A 120 12.29 6.00 2.03
C LEU A 120 12.45 5.89 0.50
N ASN A 121 13.68 5.77 0.03
CA ASN A 121 13.94 5.52 -1.39
C ASN A 121 13.70 4.05 -1.74
N THR A 122 12.52 3.72 -2.24
CA THR A 122 12.14 2.37 -2.68
C THR A 122 12.67 2.01 -4.08
N ALA A 123 13.24 2.97 -4.82
CA ALA A 123 13.80 2.75 -6.15
C ALA A 123 15.22 2.13 -6.13
N ALA A 124 15.89 2.04 -4.99
CA ALA A 124 17.29 1.62 -4.88
C ALA A 124 17.52 0.10 -4.91
N GLY A 125 16.48 -0.74 -4.98
CA GLY A 125 16.55 -2.21 -5.07
C GLY A 125 16.49 -2.75 -6.51
N PHE A 126 16.87 -4.01 -6.71
CA PHE A 126 16.70 -4.73 -7.98
C PHE A 126 15.19 -4.87 -8.29
N GLY A 127 14.64 -3.94 -9.09
CA GLY A 127 13.25 -3.98 -9.56
C GLY A 127 12.28 -3.03 -8.87
N GLY A 128 12.70 -2.22 -7.89
CA GLY A 128 11.83 -1.34 -7.09
C GLY A 128 11.00 -2.14 -6.07
N GLU A 129 10.86 -1.61 -4.86
CA GLU A 129 9.98 -2.23 -3.85
C GLU A 129 8.52 -1.86 -4.13
N CYS A 130 7.64 -2.85 -4.14
CA CYS A 130 6.21 -2.64 -4.39
C CYS A 130 5.39 -2.37 -3.12
N HIS A 131 6.02 -2.34 -1.95
CA HIS A 131 5.44 -2.08 -0.63
C HIS A 131 6.54 -1.64 0.35
N LEU A 132 6.14 -1.11 1.49
CA LEU A 132 7.00 -0.95 2.65
C LEU A 132 6.89 -2.19 3.54
N ASP A 133 8.01 -2.63 4.09
CA ASP A 133 8.10 -3.63 5.15
C ASP A 133 8.41 -2.98 6.52
N ALA A 134 8.27 -3.77 7.61
CA ALA A 134 8.54 -3.28 8.95
C ALA A 134 10.00 -2.88 9.18
N PRO A 135 11.02 -3.56 8.64
CA PRO A 135 12.41 -3.10 8.67
C PRO A 135 12.64 -1.74 8.02
N MET A 136 11.96 -1.44 6.90
CA MET A 136 12.05 -0.14 6.23
C MET A 136 11.46 0.96 7.10
N VAL A 137 10.26 0.74 7.64
CA VAL A 137 9.61 1.68 8.56
C VAL A 137 10.45 1.91 9.81
N ASN A 138 11.06 0.86 10.37
CA ASN A 138 11.96 0.97 11.54
C ASN A 138 13.14 1.90 11.26
N ARG A 139 13.72 1.83 10.06
CA ARG A 139 14.81 2.74 9.67
C ARG A 139 14.33 4.17 9.52
N ALA A 140 13.18 4.38 8.88
CA ALA A 140 12.62 5.71 8.68
C ALA A 140 12.24 6.40 10.00
N MET A 141 11.81 5.64 10.99
CA MET A 141 11.51 6.17 12.34
C MET A 141 12.73 6.83 13.00
N GLN A 142 13.95 6.43 12.63
CA GLN A 142 15.18 7.01 13.19
C GLN A 142 15.43 8.44 12.73
N ASP A 143 14.80 8.88 11.65
CA ASP A 143 14.88 10.25 11.12
C ASP A 143 13.81 11.16 11.74
N LEU A 144 12.93 10.62 12.59
CA LEU A 144 11.86 11.34 13.26
C LEU A 144 12.16 11.53 14.75
N ASP A 145 11.80 12.67 15.30
CA ASP A 145 11.83 12.93 16.74
C ASP A 145 10.51 12.41 17.35
N LEU A 146 10.45 11.10 17.57
CA LEU A 146 9.24 10.41 18.02
C LEU A 146 8.62 11.02 19.29
N PRO A 147 9.37 11.40 20.33
CA PRO A 147 8.79 12.01 21.52
C PRO A 147 7.99 13.30 21.28
N GLU A 148 8.22 13.95 20.16
CA GLU A 148 7.53 15.20 19.78
C GLU A 148 6.32 14.97 18.85
N LEU A 149 5.92 13.70 18.60
CA LEU A 149 4.85 13.35 17.66
C LEU A 149 3.63 12.75 18.37
N ASP A 150 2.45 13.07 17.86
CA ASP A 150 1.17 12.47 18.25
C ASP A 150 0.68 11.44 17.23
N LEU A 151 0.94 11.70 15.95
CA LEU A 151 0.48 10.88 14.82
C LEU A 151 1.64 10.62 13.85
N VAL A 152 1.83 9.37 13.46
CA VAL A 152 2.69 9.01 12.31
C VAL A 152 1.82 8.44 11.21
N ILE A 153 1.89 9.00 10.00
CA ILE A 153 1.25 8.43 8.81
C ILE A 153 2.34 7.82 7.92
N ILE A 154 2.23 6.52 7.69
CA ILE A 154 3.11 5.77 6.80
C ILE A 154 2.45 5.77 5.43
N GLU A 155 2.93 6.59 4.49
CA GLU A 155 2.49 6.57 3.10
C GLU A 155 3.14 5.39 2.38
N ASN A 156 2.35 4.35 2.14
CA ASN A 156 2.82 3.16 1.45
C ASN A 156 2.91 3.39 -0.07
N VAL A 157 3.69 2.55 -0.75
CA VAL A 157 3.81 2.54 -2.21
C VAL A 157 2.43 2.41 -2.85
N GLY A 158 2.21 3.10 -3.96
CA GLY A 158 0.97 3.02 -4.73
C GLY A 158 0.77 1.64 -5.36
N ASN A 159 0.23 0.69 -4.58
CA ASN A 159 -0.04 -0.68 -4.97
C ASN A 159 -1.26 -1.22 -4.20
N LEU A 160 -2.06 -2.10 -4.85
CA LEU A 160 -3.29 -2.66 -4.28
C LEU A 160 -3.15 -4.09 -3.75
N VAL A 161 -1.99 -4.70 -3.81
CA VAL A 161 -1.80 -6.10 -3.41
C VAL A 161 -0.80 -6.20 -2.26
N CYS A 162 0.46 -5.90 -2.54
CA CYS A 162 1.55 -6.12 -1.59
C CYS A 162 1.38 -5.40 -0.24
N PRO A 163 0.97 -4.10 -0.16
CA PRO A 163 0.86 -3.40 1.12
C PRO A 163 -0.20 -3.98 2.08
N ALA A 164 -1.16 -4.74 1.57
CA ALA A 164 -2.19 -5.35 2.41
C ALA A 164 -1.67 -6.55 3.22
N GLU A 165 -0.62 -7.22 2.72
CA GLU A 165 -0.09 -8.45 3.28
C GLU A 165 0.99 -8.21 4.35
N PHE A 166 1.58 -7.00 4.38
CA PHE A 166 2.64 -6.65 5.32
C PHE A 166 2.11 -5.76 6.45
N ASP A 167 2.33 -6.19 7.67
CA ASP A 167 2.20 -5.37 8.87
C ASP A 167 3.50 -4.55 9.01
N VAL A 168 3.41 -3.26 9.20
CA VAL A 168 4.57 -2.37 9.37
C VAL A 168 4.64 -1.81 10.79
N GLY A 169 3.75 -2.24 11.69
CA GLY A 169 3.63 -1.80 13.08
C GLY A 169 2.59 -0.70 13.25
N GLU A 170 1.71 -0.50 12.29
CA GLU A 170 0.60 0.45 12.37
C GLU A 170 -0.49 0.01 13.35
N HIS A 171 -1.28 0.98 13.82
CA HIS A 171 -2.45 0.74 14.67
C HIS A 171 -3.76 0.68 13.88
N ALA A 172 -3.77 1.24 12.68
CA ALA A 172 -4.88 1.16 11.74
C ALA A 172 -4.38 1.30 10.29
N LYS A 173 -5.21 0.86 9.36
CA LYS A 173 -4.97 0.94 7.91
C LYS A 173 -6.06 1.79 7.26
N ALA A 174 -5.65 2.79 6.48
CA ALA A 174 -6.54 3.60 5.65
C ALA A 174 -6.25 3.38 4.17
N MET A 175 -7.29 3.41 3.36
CA MET A 175 -7.15 3.30 1.91
C MET A 175 -7.71 4.53 1.21
N VAL A 176 -6.94 5.12 0.32
CA VAL A 176 -7.43 6.12 -0.62
C VAL A 176 -7.86 5.43 -1.91
N TYR A 177 -9.15 5.49 -2.20
CA TYR A 177 -9.80 4.91 -3.35
C TYR A 177 -10.49 6.00 -4.16
N SER A 178 -10.16 6.15 -5.43
CA SER A 178 -10.71 7.22 -6.28
C SER A 178 -11.93 6.76 -7.06
N VAL A 179 -12.95 7.63 -7.21
CA VAL A 179 -14.11 7.36 -8.09
C VAL A 179 -13.73 7.12 -9.56
N THR A 180 -12.50 7.48 -9.97
CA THR A 180 -12.01 7.21 -11.32
C THR A 180 -11.50 5.78 -11.53
N GLU A 181 -11.49 4.95 -10.47
CA GLU A 181 -10.93 3.60 -10.52
C GLU A 181 -11.96 2.51 -10.81
N GLY A 182 -13.24 2.85 -10.83
CA GLY A 182 -14.37 1.95 -11.08
C GLY A 182 -14.97 1.35 -9.81
N GLU A 183 -16.29 1.20 -9.82
CA GLU A 183 -17.09 0.75 -8.66
C GLU A 183 -16.79 -0.68 -8.22
N ASP A 184 -16.37 -1.52 -9.15
CA ASP A 184 -16.14 -2.96 -8.96
C ASP A 184 -14.76 -3.31 -8.38
N LYS A 185 -13.91 -2.30 -8.13
CA LYS A 185 -12.55 -2.52 -7.63
C LYS A 185 -12.50 -3.26 -6.30
N PRO A 186 -13.36 -2.98 -5.29
CA PRO A 186 -13.39 -3.75 -4.05
C PRO A 186 -13.63 -5.26 -4.28
N LEU A 187 -14.48 -5.60 -5.24
CA LEU A 187 -14.78 -6.99 -5.58
C LEU A 187 -13.63 -7.68 -6.34
N LYS A 188 -12.82 -6.91 -7.09
CA LYS A 188 -11.64 -7.41 -7.82
C LYS A 188 -10.41 -7.57 -6.94
N TYR A 189 -10.25 -6.72 -5.92
CA TYR A 189 -9.10 -6.70 -5.01
C TYR A 189 -9.53 -6.84 -3.54
N PRO A 190 -10.28 -7.90 -3.19
CA PRO A 190 -10.91 -8.02 -1.87
C PRO A 190 -9.91 -8.06 -0.72
N VAL A 191 -8.69 -8.56 -0.92
CA VAL A 191 -7.65 -8.66 0.11
C VAL A 191 -7.33 -7.28 0.67
N MET A 192 -7.11 -6.29 -0.21
CA MET A 192 -6.79 -4.92 0.18
C MET A 192 -7.94 -4.27 0.97
N PHE A 193 -9.18 -4.40 0.47
CA PHE A 193 -10.33 -3.78 1.13
C PHE A 193 -10.72 -4.45 2.45
N ARG A 194 -10.38 -5.74 2.64
CA ARG A 194 -10.58 -6.43 3.93
C ARG A 194 -9.61 -6.00 5.01
N ALA A 195 -8.44 -5.52 4.62
CA ALA A 195 -7.36 -5.18 5.53
C ALA A 195 -7.48 -3.78 6.14
N VAL A 196 -8.44 -2.95 5.71
CA VAL A 196 -8.51 -1.54 6.09
C VAL A 196 -9.63 -1.24 7.07
N ASP A 197 -9.41 -0.24 7.93
CA ASP A 197 -10.39 0.26 8.90
C ASP A 197 -11.24 1.39 8.31
N VAL A 198 -10.66 2.16 7.37
CA VAL A 198 -11.33 3.27 6.71
C VAL A 198 -10.96 3.36 5.23
N VAL A 199 -11.93 3.72 4.39
CA VAL A 199 -11.76 3.98 2.96
C VAL A 199 -12.15 5.42 2.66
N LEU A 200 -11.20 6.22 2.19
CA LEU A 200 -11.46 7.54 1.65
C LEU A 200 -11.83 7.39 0.18
N LEU A 201 -13.11 7.48 -0.15
CA LEU A 201 -13.60 7.49 -1.53
C LEU A 201 -13.39 8.90 -2.11
N ASN A 202 -12.21 9.09 -2.72
CA ASN A 202 -11.72 10.40 -3.12
C ASN A 202 -12.18 10.81 -4.53
N LYS A 203 -12.00 12.10 -4.82
CA LYS A 203 -12.35 12.78 -6.08
C LYS A 203 -13.85 12.77 -6.40
N ILE A 204 -14.70 12.83 -5.36
CA ILE A 204 -16.17 12.88 -5.57
C ILE A 204 -16.62 14.13 -6.35
N ASP A 205 -15.78 15.16 -6.44
CA ASP A 205 -16.00 16.33 -7.31
C ASP A 205 -16.08 15.94 -8.82
N LEU A 206 -15.56 14.78 -9.20
CA LEU A 206 -15.64 14.28 -10.57
C LEU A 206 -16.94 13.50 -10.87
N VAL A 207 -17.69 13.08 -9.86
CA VAL A 207 -18.94 12.27 -10.04
C VAL A 207 -19.91 12.90 -11.04
N PRO A 208 -20.17 14.23 -11.04
CA PRO A 208 -21.06 14.84 -12.03
C PRO A 208 -20.58 14.72 -13.49
N HIS A 209 -19.34 14.29 -13.70
CA HIS A 209 -18.70 14.17 -15.01
C HIS A 209 -18.40 12.71 -15.42
N LEU A 210 -18.80 11.77 -14.56
CA LEU A 210 -18.57 10.34 -14.75
C LEU A 210 -19.92 9.60 -14.77
N ASP A 211 -19.96 8.48 -15.44
CA ASP A 211 -21.12 7.56 -15.41
C ASP A 211 -20.87 6.53 -14.29
N VAL A 212 -21.05 6.99 -13.03
CA VAL A 212 -20.79 6.20 -11.82
C VAL A 212 -21.84 6.46 -10.75
N ASP A 213 -22.09 5.47 -9.90
CA ASP A 213 -22.99 5.54 -8.76
C ASP A 213 -22.21 5.44 -7.44
N LEU A 214 -22.23 6.49 -6.61
CA LEU A 214 -21.55 6.50 -5.31
C LEU A 214 -22.08 5.41 -4.36
N ASP A 215 -23.38 5.10 -4.41
CA ASP A 215 -23.98 4.07 -3.56
C ASP A 215 -23.45 2.68 -3.94
N ALA A 216 -23.13 2.47 -5.22
CA ALA A 216 -22.48 1.23 -5.67
C ALA A 216 -21.06 1.09 -5.09
N TYR A 217 -20.27 2.17 -5.03
CA TYR A 217 -18.96 2.13 -4.38
C TYR A 217 -19.05 1.73 -2.92
N VAL A 218 -19.94 2.39 -2.16
CA VAL A 218 -20.13 2.11 -0.73
C VAL A 218 -20.61 0.68 -0.52
N SER A 219 -21.58 0.23 -1.31
CA SER A 219 -22.14 -1.13 -1.22
C SER A 219 -21.10 -2.21 -1.53
N ASN A 220 -20.24 -1.99 -2.53
CA ASN A 220 -19.21 -2.95 -2.91
C ASN A 220 -18.09 -3.02 -1.86
N VAL A 221 -17.72 -1.89 -1.22
CA VAL A 221 -16.82 -1.91 -0.07
C VAL A 221 -17.45 -2.68 1.09
N ALA A 222 -18.71 -2.38 1.44
CA ALA A 222 -19.43 -3.05 2.53
C ALA A 222 -19.61 -4.56 2.29
N ALA A 223 -19.78 -5.00 1.05
CA ALA A 223 -19.86 -6.41 0.69
C ALA A 223 -18.55 -7.17 0.97
N VAL A 224 -17.42 -6.50 0.91
CA VAL A 224 -16.08 -7.07 1.15
C VAL A 224 -15.63 -6.89 2.59
N ASN A 225 -15.90 -5.70 3.16
CA ASN A 225 -15.55 -5.32 4.53
C ASN A 225 -16.68 -4.50 5.15
N PRO A 226 -17.60 -5.13 5.86
CA PRO A 226 -18.75 -4.44 6.48
C PRO A 226 -18.36 -3.56 7.68
N THR A 227 -17.14 -3.66 8.17
CA THR A 227 -16.63 -2.90 9.32
C THR A 227 -15.85 -1.64 8.92
N ALA A 228 -15.41 -1.55 7.67
CA ALA A 228 -14.69 -0.37 7.19
C ALA A 228 -15.62 0.85 7.09
N GLU A 229 -15.21 1.96 7.67
CA GLU A 229 -15.90 3.25 7.48
C GLU A 229 -15.58 3.80 6.08
N VAL A 230 -16.60 4.13 5.29
CA VAL A 230 -16.40 4.71 3.95
C VAL A 230 -16.69 6.19 4.00
N LEU A 231 -15.70 7.01 3.66
CA LEU A 231 -15.76 8.47 3.70
C LEU A 231 -15.68 9.04 2.28
N PRO A 232 -16.81 9.47 1.67
CA PRO A 232 -16.78 10.18 0.40
C PRO A 232 -16.15 11.57 0.58
N VAL A 233 -15.04 11.82 -0.14
CA VAL A 233 -14.24 13.05 0.01
C VAL A 233 -13.79 13.60 -1.33
N SER A 234 -13.49 14.89 -1.36
CA SER A 234 -12.68 15.52 -2.40
C SER A 234 -11.55 16.29 -1.74
N ALA A 235 -10.35 15.76 -1.76
CA ALA A 235 -9.18 16.45 -1.25
C ALA A 235 -8.88 17.76 -2.02
N ARG A 236 -9.35 17.85 -3.28
CA ARG A 236 -9.19 19.04 -4.11
C ARG A 236 -10.09 20.21 -3.67
N THR A 237 -11.34 19.92 -3.33
CA THR A 237 -12.35 20.94 -3.01
C THR A 237 -12.61 21.09 -1.51
N GLY A 238 -12.11 20.17 -0.69
CA GLY A 238 -12.34 20.09 0.74
C GLY A 238 -13.67 19.43 1.12
N VAL A 239 -14.53 19.09 0.15
CA VAL A 239 -15.82 18.43 0.43
C VAL A 239 -15.60 17.10 1.10
N GLY A 240 -16.30 16.86 2.23
CA GLY A 240 -16.21 15.61 3.00
C GLY A 240 -14.95 15.45 3.86
N MET A 241 -13.92 16.29 3.69
CA MET A 241 -12.66 16.16 4.42
C MET A 241 -12.81 16.28 5.95
N SER A 242 -13.80 17.00 6.43
CA SER A 242 -14.10 17.09 7.86
C SER A 242 -14.44 15.71 8.50
N ALA A 243 -15.04 14.79 7.75
CA ALA A 243 -15.29 13.43 8.23
C ALA A 243 -13.97 12.66 8.42
N TRP A 244 -13.03 12.82 7.50
CA TRP A 244 -11.67 12.26 7.60
C TRP A 244 -10.91 12.82 8.81
N PHE A 245 -10.91 14.14 8.97
CA PHE A 245 -10.24 14.79 10.11
C PHE A 245 -10.86 14.36 11.45
N GLY A 246 -12.21 14.24 11.50
CA GLY A 246 -12.92 13.72 12.66
C GLY A 246 -12.58 12.26 12.96
N TRP A 247 -12.41 11.42 11.92
CA TRP A 247 -11.96 10.04 12.09
C TRP A 247 -10.54 10.00 12.67
N LEU A 248 -9.61 10.79 12.16
CA LEU A 248 -8.24 10.85 12.67
C LEU A 248 -8.19 11.35 14.13
N ARG A 249 -8.98 12.35 14.51
CA ARG A 249 -9.04 12.81 15.91
C ARG A 249 -9.49 11.68 16.85
N ARG A 250 -10.56 10.96 16.49
CA ARG A 250 -11.00 9.77 17.26
C ARG A 250 -9.93 8.70 17.32
N PHE A 251 -9.21 8.48 16.22
CA PHE A 251 -8.12 7.50 16.14
C PHE A 251 -6.95 7.86 17.06
N ILE A 252 -6.56 9.13 17.12
CA ILE A 252 -5.49 9.62 18.01
C ILE A 252 -5.92 9.51 19.48
N GLU A 253 -7.17 9.85 19.81
CA GLU A 253 -7.70 9.83 21.17
C GLU A 253 -7.99 8.41 21.70
N ALA A 254 -8.06 7.41 20.87
CA ALA A 254 -8.35 6.01 21.24
C ALA A 254 -7.13 5.30 21.87
N ASN A 255 -6.47 5.94 22.83
CA ASN A 255 -5.30 5.40 23.54
C ASN A 255 -5.70 4.40 24.62
#